data_3e876cd130cc48bb12f656ee3758f6e1
#
_entry.id   3e876cd130cc48bb12f656ee3758f6e1
#
_cell.length_a   1.000
_cell.length_b   1.000
_cell.length_c   1.000
_cell.angle_alpha   90.00
_cell.angle_beta   90.00
_cell.angle_gamma   90.00
#
_symmetry.space_group_name_H-M   'P 1'
#
loop_
_entity.id
_entity.type
_entity.pdbx_description
1 polymer ?
#
loop_
_entity_poly.entity_id
_entity_poly.type
_entity_poly.pdbx_seq_one_letter_code
_entity_poly.pdbx_strand_id
1 'polypeptide(L)'
;MAVALRSPSRVSGLVPVDNAPVNARLQSDFGKYVRGMQHVEAEKVTKQSDADKILQGYEEVCLGFIKHHHGVMLTWQALPIRQFLLTNLIRSDDQTMKFRVPLSTLGASLEDMADFPYREPGAVTYDGPTLVVRATKSKYVSDDSLPAIKKFFPNSEVANVEAGHWLISENPEAFRQVAVKFLQNTP
;
A
#
# COMPACT_ATOMS: atom_id res chain seq x y z
N MET A 1 7.42 9.01 -7.10
CA MET A 1 7.93 10.25 -6.46
C MET A 1 9.46 10.33 -6.53
N ALA A 2 10.23 9.44 -5.91
CA ALA A 2 11.71 9.51 -5.92
C ALA A 2 12.34 9.59 -7.33
N VAL A 3 11.82 8.83 -8.30
CA VAL A 3 12.29 8.88 -9.70
C VAL A 3 12.06 10.27 -10.34
N ALA A 4 10.90 10.89 -10.10
CA ALA A 4 10.58 12.22 -10.64
C ALA A 4 11.52 13.29 -10.06
N LEU A 5 11.85 13.22 -8.76
CA LEU A 5 12.82 14.12 -8.14
C LEU A 5 14.26 13.88 -8.61
N ARG A 6 14.62 12.61 -8.85
CA ARG A 6 15.98 12.24 -9.26
C ARG A 6 16.24 12.50 -10.75
N SER A 7 15.24 12.33 -11.59
CA SER A 7 15.37 12.38 -13.05
C SER A 7 14.10 13.00 -13.66
N PRO A 8 13.87 14.31 -13.43
CA PRO A 8 12.62 14.97 -13.79
C PRO A 8 12.32 14.93 -15.29
N SER A 9 13.34 14.99 -16.14
CA SER A 9 13.17 14.93 -17.61
C SER A 9 12.65 13.60 -18.13
N ARG A 10 12.64 12.54 -17.31
CA ARG A 10 12.14 11.20 -17.67
C ARG A 10 10.69 10.97 -17.28
N VAL A 11 10.06 11.94 -16.63
CA VAL A 11 8.70 11.83 -16.10
C VAL A 11 7.87 12.98 -16.67
N SER A 12 6.89 12.69 -17.49
CA SER A 12 5.99 13.69 -18.08
C SER A 12 4.86 14.09 -17.14
N GLY A 13 4.45 13.20 -16.26
CA GLY A 13 3.42 13.43 -15.25
C GLY A 13 3.50 12.38 -14.14
N LEU A 14 3.02 12.70 -12.96
CA LEU A 14 3.12 11.85 -11.77
C LEU A 14 1.76 11.72 -11.08
N VAL A 15 1.34 10.48 -10.81
CA VAL A 15 0.10 10.19 -10.05
C VAL A 15 0.42 9.29 -8.85
N PRO A 16 0.86 9.83 -7.70
CA PRO A 16 0.96 9.06 -6.47
C PRO A 16 -0.44 8.72 -5.95
N VAL A 17 -0.68 7.43 -5.73
CA VAL A 17 -1.95 6.92 -5.20
C VAL A 17 -1.78 6.57 -3.74
N ASP A 18 -2.43 7.34 -2.89
CA ASP A 18 -2.41 7.25 -1.42
C ASP A 18 -1.01 7.06 -0.83
N ASN A 19 -0.07 7.86 -1.32
CA ASN A 19 1.32 7.86 -0.88
C ASN A 19 1.87 9.28 -0.81
N ALA A 20 2.68 9.59 0.21
CA ALA A 20 3.28 10.88 0.47
C ALA A 20 4.82 10.79 0.49
N PRO A 21 5.55 11.88 0.14
CA PRO A 21 7.01 11.93 0.13
C PRO A 21 7.57 12.18 1.55
N VAL A 22 7.20 11.29 2.46
CA VAL A 22 7.63 11.33 3.86
C VAL A 22 8.15 9.96 4.27
N ASN A 23 9.00 9.91 5.29
CA ASN A 23 9.32 8.64 5.92
C ASN A 23 8.08 8.13 6.64
N ALA A 24 7.34 7.26 5.98
CA ALA A 24 6.22 6.56 6.55
C ALA A 24 6.75 5.30 7.24
N ARG A 25 6.69 5.25 8.56
CA ARG A 25 6.80 3.94 9.22
C ARG A 25 5.70 3.07 8.63
N LEU A 26 6.09 2.02 7.89
CA LEU A 26 5.11 1.05 7.40
C LEU A 26 4.26 0.63 8.59
N GLN A 27 2.94 0.79 8.45
CA GLN A 27 2.04 0.35 9.49
C GLN A 27 2.32 -1.13 9.74
N SER A 28 2.30 -1.54 10.99
CA SER A 28 2.69 -2.87 11.51
C SER A 28 2.09 -4.08 10.76
N ASP A 29 1.09 -3.85 9.93
CA ASP A 29 0.33 -4.89 9.24
C ASP A 29 1.12 -5.59 8.13
N PHE A 30 1.96 -4.87 7.37
CA PHE A 30 2.78 -5.50 6.33
C PHE A 30 3.74 -6.54 6.91
N GLY A 31 4.39 -6.24 8.03
CA GLY A 31 5.25 -7.20 8.72
C GLY A 31 4.50 -8.43 9.21
N LYS A 32 3.23 -8.27 9.63
CA LYS A 32 2.37 -9.40 10.00
C LYS A 32 2.07 -10.29 8.81
N TYR A 33 1.69 -9.69 7.68
CA TYR A 33 1.37 -10.45 6.47
C TYR A 33 2.58 -11.22 5.95
N VAL A 34 3.77 -10.61 5.96
CA VAL A 34 5.01 -11.32 5.58
C VAL A 34 5.27 -12.49 6.53
N ARG A 35 5.15 -12.30 7.85
CA ARG A 35 5.30 -13.41 8.81
C ARG A 35 4.25 -14.50 8.63
N GLY A 36 3.00 -14.13 8.34
CA GLY A 36 1.94 -15.08 8.03
C GLY A 36 2.25 -15.93 6.80
N MET A 37 2.71 -15.29 5.72
CA MET A 37 3.13 -16.00 4.51
C MET A 37 4.34 -16.92 4.76
N GLN A 38 5.34 -16.47 5.53
CA GLN A 38 6.48 -17.29 5.93
C GLN A 38 6.06 -18.50 6.78
N HIS A 39 5.08 -18.32 7.67
CA HIS A 39 4.52 -19.43 8.46
C HIS A 39 3.83 -20.46 7.55
N VAL A 40 3.08 -20.06 6.55
CA VAL A 40 2.48 -20.97 5.56
C VAL A 40 3.56 -21.83 4.89
N GLU A 41 4.69 -21.24 4.47
CA GLU A 41 5.79 -21.99 3.84
C GLU A 41 6.50 -22.93 4.83
N ALA A 42 6.68 -22.50 6.08
CA ALA A 42 7.31 -23.32 7.13
C ALA A 42 6.48 -24.58 7.46
N GLU A 43 5.16 -24.47 7.46
CA GLU A 43 4.22 -25.59 7.70
C GLU A 43 4.09 -26.54 6.51
N LYS A 44 4.71 -26.23 5.35
CA LYS A 44 4.71 -27.07 4.16
C LYS A 44 3.31 -27.55 3.76
N VAL A 45 2.32 -26.70 3.89
CA VAL A 45 0.93 -27.04 3.56
C VAL A 45 0.79 -27.42 2.10
N THR A 46 -0.13 -28.36 1.81
CA THR A 46 -0.36 -28.86 0.45
C THR A 46 -1.67 -28.35 -0.15
N LYS A 47 -2.51 -27.66 0.65
CA LYS A 47 -3.79 -27.12 0.24
C LYS A 47 -3.87 -25.63 0.52
N GLN A 48 -4.48 -24.88 -0.40
CA GLN A 48 -4.73 -23.45 -0.22
C GLN A 48 -5.64 -23.16 0.98
N SER A 49 -6.59 -24.06 1.29
CA SER A 49 -7.46 -23.92 2.48
C SER A 49 -6.70 -23.95 3.80
N ASP A 50 -5.58 -24.66 3.87
CA ASP A 50 -4.77 -24.73 5.08
C ASP A 50 -3.87 -23.48 5.18
N ALA A 51 -3.36 -22.99 4.05
CA ALA A 51 -2.70 -21.68 3.99
C ALA A 51 -3.66 -20.54 4.43
N ASP A 52 -4.92 -20.57 3.99
CA ASP A 52 -5.93 -19.59 4.37
C ASP A 52 -6.19 -19.57 5.89
N LYS A 53 -6.29 -20.76 6.52
CA LYS A 53 -6.46 -20.87 8.00
C LYS A 53 -5.27 -20.29 8.76
N ILE A 54 -4.04 -20.54 8.29
CA ILE A 54 -2.84 -19.99 8.91
C ILE A 54 -2.86 -18.45 8.82
N LEU A 55 -3.14 -17.90 7.63
CA LEU A 55 -3.20 -16.46 7.43
C LEU A 55 -4.31 -15.80 8.26
N GLN A 56 -5.44 -16.48 8.47
CA GLN A 56 -6.53 -16.00 9.33
C GLN A 56 -6.05 -15.71 10.76
N GLY A 57 -5.17 -16.55 11.33
CA GLY A 57 -4.61 -16.31 12.66
C GLY A 57 -3.77 -15.03 12.79
N TYR A 58 -3.24 -14.52 11.68
CA TYR A 58 -2.50 -13.24 11.64
C TYR A 58 -3.41 -12.02 11.54
N GLU A 59 -4.67 -12.18 11.15
CA GLU A 59 -5.66 -11.11 11.10
C GLU A 59 -6.36 -10.91 12.44
N GLU A 60 -6.70 -11.97 13.13
CA GLU A 60 -7.42 -11.94 14.43
C GLU A 60 -6.62 -11.25 15.54
N VAL A 61 -5.29 -11.25 15.47
CA VAL A 61 -4.44 -10.55 16.42
C VAL A 61 -4.61 -9.03 16.36
N CYS A 62 -5.11 -8.48 15.25
CA CYS A 62 -5.46 -7.05 15.16
C CYS A 62 -6.75 -6.68 15.93
N LEU A 63 -7.60 -7.65 16.25
CA LEU A 63 -8.87 -7.44 16.96
C LEU A 63 -8.73 -7.31 18.49
N GLY A 64 -7.55 -7.59 19.05
CA GLY A 64 -7.31 -7.61 20.50
C GLY A 64 -7.38 -6.25 21.21
N PHE A 65 -7.49 -5.12 20.51
CA PHE A 65 -7.46 -3.78 21.10
C PHE A 65 -8.77 -2.99 21.03
N ILE A 66 -9.85 -3.54 20.51
CA ILE A 66 -11.16 -2.87 20.55
C ILE A 66 -12.18 -3.74 21.30
N LYS A 67 -11.98 -3.88 22.62
CA LYS A 67 -13.09 -4.15 23.54
C LYS A 67 -13.66 -2.79 23.94
N HIS A 68 -14.69 -2.33 23.29
CA HIS A 68 -15.92 -1.75 23.83
C HIS A 68 -16.76 -1.09 22.72
N HIS A 69 -18.02 -1.51 22.74
CA HIS A 69 -19.22 -1.05 22.07
C HIS A 69 -19.52 -1.56 20.66
N HIS A 70 -20.45 -2.53 20.66
CA HIS A 70 -21.39 -2.95 19.61
C HIS A 70 -20.84 -3.63 18.34
N GLY A 71 -20.94 -4.97 18.36
CA GLY A 71 -21.49 -5.77 17.26
C GLY A 71 -20.74 -5.80 15.92
N VAL A 72 -19.97 -6.89 15.67
CA VAL A 72 -19.86 -7.53 14.35
C VAL A 72 -19.66 -6.61 13.12
N MET A 73 -18.58 -5.84 13.04
CA MET A 73 -18.34 -5.07 11.81
C MET A 73 -16.88 -4.98 11.34
N LEU A 74 -15.96 -5.80 11.84
CA LEU A 74 -14.52 -5.70 11.49
C LEU A 74 -13.96 -6.89 10.70
N THR A 75 -14.74 -7.89 10.40
CA THR A 75 -14.29 -9.08 9.64
C THR A 75 -14.26 -8.87 8.12
N TRP A 76 -14.88 -7.80 7.60
CA TRP A 76 -15.05 -7.59 6.17
C TRP A 76 -13.79 -7.08 5.45
N GLN A 77 -12.87 -6.41 6.14
CA GLN A 77 -11.63 -5.90 5.52
C GLN A 77 -10.49 -6.93 5.47
N ALA A 78 -10.48 -7.87 6.38
CA ALA A 78 -9.43 -8.88 6.49
C ALA A 78 -9.51 -9.93 5.36
N LEU A 79 -10.71 -10.39 5.00
CA LEU A 79 -10.92 -11.40 3.98
C LEU A 79 -10.39 -10.99 2.58
N PRO A 80 -10.67 -9.79 2.06
CA PRO A 80 -10.12 -9.37 0.76
C PRO A 80 -8.59 -9.33 0.72
N ILE A 81 -7.95 -8.89 1.81
CA ILE A 81 -6.48 -8.86 1.91
C ILE A 81 -5.94 -10.28 1.89
N ARG A 82 -6.50 -11.19 2.69
CA ARG A 82 -6.09 -12.59 2.73
C ARG A 82 -6.24 -13.27 1.37
N GLN A 83 -7.37 -13.06 0.69
CA GLN A 83 -7.59 -13.53 -0.67
C GLN A 83 -6.55 -12.98 -1.64
N PHE A 84 -6.22 -11.69 -1.54
CA PHE A 84 -5.16 -11.08 -2.34
C PHE A 84 -3.80 -11.74 -2.07
N LEU A 85 -3.41 -11.98 -0.81
CA LEU A 85 -2.17 -12.69 -0.50
C LEU A 85 -2.15 -14.08 -1.14
N LEU A 86 -3.25 -14.83 -1.05
CA LEU A 86 -3.38 -16.18 -1.62
C LEU A 86 -3.30 -16.21 -3.15
N THR A 87 -3.51 -15.10 -3.86
CA THR A 87 -3.28 -15.05 -5.32
C THR A 87 -1.80 -15.25 -5.70
N ASN A 88 -0.90 -15.04 -4.76
CA ASN A 88 0.54 -15.27 -4.94
C ASN A 88 0.98 -16.68 -4.51
N LEU A 89 0.05 -17.51 -4.04
CA LEU A 89 0.33 -18.89 -3.64
C LEU A 89 0.40 -19.80 -4.87
N ILE A 90 1.46 -20.55 -5.00
CA ILE A 90 1.69 -21.50 -6.08
C ILE A 90 2.05 -22.87 -5.50
N ARG A 91 1.82 -23.92 -6.30
CA ARG A 91 2.26 -25.28 -5.96
C ARG A 91 3.71 -25.46 -6.42
N SER A 92 4.55 -25.91 -5.51
CA SER A 92 5.95 -26.27 -5.78
C SER A 92 6.07 -27.69 -6.31
N ASP A 93 7.24 -28.07 -6.83
CA ASP A 93 7.51 -29.42 -7.38
C ASP A 93 7.34 -30.51 -6.32
N ASP A 94 7.62 -30.23 -5.06
CA ASP A 94 7.43 -31.12 -3.90
C ASP A 94 5.96 -31.20 -3.42
N GLN A 95 5.02 -30.64 -4.20
CA GLN A 95 3.59 -30.56 -3.91
C GLN A 95 3.21 -29.66 -2.73
N THR A 96 4.15 -28.98 -2.11
CA THR A 96 3.84 -27.97 -1.08
C THR A 96 3.43 -26.64 -1.70
N MET A 97 2.72 -25.82 -0.93
CA MET A 97 2.33 -24.48 -1.34
C MET A 97 3.42 -23.49 -0.95
N LYS A 98 3.83 -22.64 -1.90
CA LYS A 98 4.81 -21.56 -1.70
C LYS A 98 4.31 -20.26 -2.29
N PHE A 99 4.79 -19.14 -1.76
CA PHE A 99 4.53 -17.85 -2.36
C PHE A 99 5.54 -17.58 -3.48
N ARG A 100 5.05 -17.04 -4.62
CA ARG A 100 5.94 -16.66 -5.74
C ARG A 100 6.82 -15.44 -5.42
N VAL A 101 6.45 -14.65 -4.40
CA VAL A 101 7.24 -13.52 -3.93
C VAL A 101 8.35 -13.98 -2.99
N PRO A 102 9.57 -13.41 -3.07
CA PRO A 102 10.69 -13.80 -2.22
C PRO A 102 10.50 -13.24 -0.80
N LEU A 103 9.83 -13.98 0.08
CA LEU A 103 9.40 -13.51 1.40
C LEU A 103 10.54 -13.08 2.32
N SER A 104 11.71 -13.73 2.24
CA SER A 104 12.89 -13.35 3.02
C SER A 104 13.41 -11.97 2.62
N THR A 105 13.55 -11.73 1.32
CA THR A 105 13.97 -10.42 0.78
C THR A 105 12.93 -9.36 1.10
N LEU A 106 11.64 -9.66 0.88
CA LEU A 106 10.55 -8.73 1.17
C LEU A 106 10.54 -8.33 2.64
N GLY A 107 10.67 -9.32 3.56
CA GLY A 107 10.68 -9.06 5.00
C GLY A 107 11.87 -8.21 5.45
N ALA A 108 13.06 -8.46 4.89
CA ALA A 108 14.27 -7.69 5.20
C ALA A 108 14.22 -6.25 4.66
N SER A 109 13.46 -6.00 3.58
CA SER A 109 13.41 -4.69 2.90
C SER A 109 12.21 -3.82 3.31
N LEU A 110 11.37 -4.26 4.24
CA LEU A 110 10.16 -3.51 4.61
C LEU A 110 10.45 -2.10 5.12
N GLU A 111 11.50 -1.93 5.93
CA GLU A 111 11.87 -0.62 6.46
C GLU A 111 12.39 0.31 5.36
N ASP A 112 13.22 -0.24 4.45
CA ASP A 112 13.73 0.51 3.29
C ASP A 112 12.61 0.93 2.34
N MET A 113 11.59 0.07 2.16
CA MET A 113 10.41 0.38 1.34
C MET A 113 9.53 1.48 1.95
N ALA A 114 9.56 1.62 3.28
CA ALA A 114 8.86 2.67 3.99
C ALA A 114 9.57 4.01 3.93
N ASP A 115 10.84 4.02 3.56
CA ASP A 115 11.68 5.20 3.58
C ASP A 115 11.53 6.05 2.32
N PHE A 116 11.57 7.38 2.52
CA PHE A 116 11.63 8.34 1.42
C PHE A 116 13.04 8.95 1.38
N PRO A 117 13.78 8.80 0.26
CA PRO A 117 15.23 9.09 0.23
C PRO A 117 15.59 10.57 0.36
N TYR A 118 14.62 11.48 0.21
CA TYR A 118 14.85 12.92 0.32
C TYR A 118 14.33 13.42 1.67
N ARG A 119 15.25 13.90 2.53
CA ARG A 119 14.94 14.31 3.91
C ARG A 119 14.45 15.75 4.02
N GLU A 120 14.84 16.61 3.09
CA GLU A 120 14.58 18.06 3.14
C GLU A 120 13.58 18.43 2.05
N PRO A 121 12.28 18.64 2.38
CA PRO A 121 11.30 19.07 1.42
C PRO A 121 11.64 20.43 0.82
N GLY A 122 11.79 20.48 -0.51
CA GLY A 122 12.15 21.68 -1.26
C GLY A 122 13.63 21.80 -1.63
N ALA A 123 14.52 20.92 -1.09
CA ALA A 123 15.92 20.88 -1.55
C ALA A 123 16.04 20.42 -3.00
N VAL A 124 15.14 19.56 -3.44
CA VAL A 124 14.92 19.17 -4.83
C VAL A 124 13.43 19.24 -5.14
N THR A 125 13.08 19.64 -6.37
CA THR A 125 11.68 19.75 -6.81
C THR A 125 11.45 19.01 -8.13
N TYR A 126 10.21 18.60 -8.32
CA TYR A 126 9.71 18.18 -9.62
C TYR A 126 8.56 19.10 -10.01
N ASP A 127 8.78 19.93 -11.03
CA ASP A 127 7.84 20.96 -11.49
C ASP A 127 6.85 20.45 -12.56
N GLY A 128 6.93 19.16 -12.90
CA GLY A 128 5.98 18.53 -13.82
C GLY A 128 4.59 18.33 -13.18
N PRO A 129 3.57 18.09 -14.01
CA PRO A 129 2.21 17.86 -13.56
C PRO A 129 2.16 16.72 -12.54
N THR A 130 1.51 16.94 -11.39
CA THR A 130 1.41 15.94 -10.32
C THR A 130 0.00 15.91 -9.75
N LEU A 131 -0.64 14.73 -9.74
CA LEU A 131 -1.92 14.49 -9.08
C LEU A 131 -1.72 13.53 -7.92
N VAL A 132 -1.84 14.00 -6.70
CA VAL A 132 -1.87 13.13 -5.51
C VAL A 132 -3.29 12.67 -5.27
N VAL A 133 -3.56 11.38 -5.47
CA VAL A 133 -4.88 10.79 -5.15
C VAL A 133 -4.86 10.32 -3.71
N ARG A 134 -5.62 11.00 -2.85
CA ARG A 134 -5.67 10.77 -1.41
C ARG A 134 -6.92 9.98 -1.03
N ALA A 135 -6.74 8.88 -0.31
CA ALA A 135 -7.85 8.14 0.30
C ALA A 135 -8.25 8.78 1.64
N THR A 136 -9.53 9.20 1.77
CA THR A 136 -9.98 9.97 2.95
C THR A 136 -10.06 9.17 4.24
N LYS A 137 -10.14 7.83 4.15
CA LYS A 137 -10.16 6.89 5.28
C LYS A 137 -8.80 6.26 5.57
N SER A 138 -7.75 6.70 4.85
CA SER A 138 -6.37 6.26 5.02
C SER A 138 -5.53 7.29 5.78
N LYS A 139 -4.45 6.82 6.40
CA LYS A 139 -3.49 7.67 7.10
C LYS A 139 -2.18 7.91 6.31
N TYR A 140 -2.06 7.33 5.10
CA TYR A 140 -0.83 7.44 4.31
C TYR A 140 -0.58 8.82 3.75
N VAL A 141 -1.64 9.55 3.40
CA VAL A 141 -1.57 10.97 3.03
C VAL A 141 -2.35 11.77 4.08
N SER A 142 -1.69 12.09 5.19
CA SER A 142 -2.25 12.92 6.26
C SER A 142 -2.20 14.40 5.90
N ASP A 143 -2.95 15.24 6.61
CA ASP A 143 -2.88 16.70 6.43
C ASP A 143 -1.46 17.23 6.71
N ASP A 144 -0.75 16.64 7.67
CA ASP A 144 0.64 16.99 8.00
C ASP A 144 1.63 16.69 6.85
N SER A 145 1.29 15.80 5.93
CA SER A 145 2.12 15.49 4.76
C SER A 145 1.94 16.45 3.59
N LEU A 146 0.83 17.19 3.54
CA LEU A 146 0.51 18.10 2.43
C LEU A 146 1.56 19.21 2.21
N PRO A 147 2.12 19.85 3.26
CA PRO A 147 3.18 20.82 3.06
C PRO A 147 4.45 20.22 2.43
N ALA A 148 4.82 19.00 2.79
CA ALA A 148 5.96 18.32 2.19
C ALA A 148 5.70 17.96 0.72
N ILE A 149 4.50 17.48 0.40
CA ILE A 149 4.06 17.26 -0.97
C ILE A 149 4.24 18.52 -1.80
N LYS A 150 3.73 19.65 -1.32
CA LYS A 150 3.77 20.93 -2.04
C LYS A 150 5.19 21.46 -2.24
N LYS A 151 6.09 21.20 -1.29
CA LYS A 151 7.50 21.59 -1.38
C LYS A 151 8.28 20.75 -2.39
N PHE A 152 8.05 19.43 -2.46
CA PHE A 152 8.70 18.55 -3.45
C PHE A 152 8.07 18.65 -4.85
N PHE A 153 6.74 18.87 -4.89
CA PHE A 153 5.92 18.89 -6.12
C PHE A 153 5.10 20.19 -6.18
N PRO A 154 5.72 21.36 -6.51
CA PRO A 154 5.04 22.64 -6.48
C PRO A 154 3.76 22.72 -7.30
N ASN A 155 3.72 22.02 -8.43
CA ASN A 155 2.57 21.96 -9.34
C ASN A 155 1.62 20.78 -9.03
N SER A 156 1.66 20.28 -7.78
CA SER A 156 0.76 19.19 -7.38
C SER A 156 -0.66 19.67 -7.11
N GLU A 157 -1.61 18.84 -7.51
CA GLU A 157 -3.02 18.88 -7.10
C GLU A 157 -3.31 17.68 -6.19
N VAL A 158 -4.24 17.83 -5.26
CA VAL A 158 -4.70 16.73 -4.38
C VAL A 158 -6.16 16.46 -4.70
N ALA A 159 -6.45 15.22 -5.12
CA ALA A 159 -7.81 14.73 -5.30
C ALA A 159 -8.16 13.75 -4.17
N ASN A 160 -9.26 14.02 -3.45
CA ASN A 160 -9.75 13.17 -2.39
C ASN A 160 -10.71 12.11 -2.95
N VAL A 161 -10.49 10.85 -2.58
CA VAL A 161 -11.37 9.72 -2.90
C VAL A 161 -11.85 9.10 -1.60
N GLU A 162 -13.15 8.94 -1.43
CA GLU A 162 -13.73 8.31 -0.24
C GLU A 162 -13.48 6.79 -0.27
N ALA A 163 -12.36 6.38 0.30
CA ALA A 163 -11.90 4.99 0.38
C ALA A 163 -10.83 4.84 1.46
N GLY A 164 -10.48 3.61 1.81
CA GLY A 164 -9.25 3.26 2.54
C GLY A 164 -8.03 3.23 1.62
N HIS A 165 -6.92 2.65 2.11
CA HIS A 165 -5.66 2.57 1.35
C HIS A 165 -5.80 1.83 0.00
N TRP A 166 -6.71 0.89 -0.10
CA TRP A 166 -6.99 0.13 -1.32
C TRP A 166 -7.96 0.85 -2.26
N LEU A 167 -7.87 2.18 -2.34
CA LEU A 167 -8.85 3.06 -3.01
C LEU A 167 -9.16 2.66 -4.45
N ILE A 168 -8.21 2.09 -5.19
CA ILE A 168 -8.43 1.62 -6.57
C ILE A 168 -9.44 0.45 -6.59
N SER A 169 -9.41 -0.42 -5.57
CA SER A 169 -10.34 -1.55 -5.45
C SER A 169 -11.65 -1.17 -4.76
N GLU A 170 -11.57 -0.27 -3.77
CA GLU A 170 -12.73 0.13 -2.96
C GLU A 170 -13.62 1.13 -3.68
N ASN A 171 -13.04 2.02 -4.49
CA ASN A 171 -13.79 3.04 -5.25
C ASN A 171 -13.16 3.29 -6.63
N PRO A 172 -13.20 2.28 -7.53
CA PRO A 172 -12.53 2.34 -8.83
C PRO A 172 -13.05 3.46 -9.72
N GLU A 173 -14.34 3.78 -9.65
CA GLU A 173 -14.94 4.80 -10.50
C GLU A 173 -14.50 6.21 -10.10
N ALA A 174 -14.49 6.54 -8.81
CA ALA A 174 -13.98 7.82 -8.34
C ALA A 174 -12.51 8.00 -8.67
N PHE A 175 -11.69 6.94 -8.50
CA PHE A 175 -10.28 6.95 -8.93
C PHE A 175 -10.16 7.19 -10.43
N ARG A 176 -10.92 6.45 -11.25
CA ARG A 176 -10.90 6.58 -12.72
C ARG A 176 -11.22 8.02 -13.15
N GLN A 177 -12.24 8.63 -12.56
CA GLN A 177 -12.66 10.00 -12.92
C GLN A 177 -11.55 11.02 -12.67
N VAL A 178 -10.90 10.99 -11.50
CA VAL A 178 -9.83 11.95 -11.19
C VAL A 178 -8.56 11.69 -12.01
N ALA A 179 -8.20 10.42 -12.23
CA ALA A 179 -7.04 10.05 -13.02
C ALA A 179 -7.21 10.41 -14.50
N VAL A 180 -8.35 10.07 -15.11
CA VAL A 180 -8.64 10.40 -16.53
C VAL A 180 -8.65 11.90 -16.74
N LYS A 181 -9.34 12.66 -15.86
CA LYS A 181 -9.34 14.12 -15.93
C LYS A 181 -7.94 14.72 -15.92
N PHE A 182 -7.07 14.21 -15.04
CA PHE A 182 -5.68 14.66 -14.96
C PHE A 182 -4.92 14.31 -16.23
N LEU A 183 -5.00 13.07 -16.71
CA LEU A 183 -4.27 12.62 -17.91
C LEU A 183 -4.70 13.35 -19.18
N GLN A 184 -5.98 13.74 -19.31
CA GLN A 184 -6.48 14.52 -20.45
C GLN A 184 -5.94 15.97 -20.46
N ASN A 185 -5.57 16.51 -19.31
CA ASN A 185 -5.04 17.87 -19.15
C ASN A 185 -3.51 17.91 -19.03
N THR A 186 -2.86 16.75 -19.06
CA THR A 186 -1.39 16.64 -19.01
C THR A 186 -0.86 16.49 -20.43
N PRO A 187 0.10 17.33 -20.85
CA PRO A 187 0.66 17.33 -22.19
C PRO A 187 1.46 16.05 -22.52
#